data_5f15d64bc0f5d34085ad98bc60a1e25e
#
_entry.id   5f15d64bc0f5d34085ad98bc60a1e25e
#
_cell.length_a   1.000
_cell.length_b   1.000
_cell.length_c   1.000
_cell.angle_alpha   90.00
_cell.angle_beta   90.00
_cell.angle_gamma   90.00
#
_symmetry.space_group_name_H-M   'P 1'
#
loop_
_entity.id
_entity.type
_entity.pdbx_description
1 polymer ?
#
loop_
_entity_poly.entity_id
_entity_poly.type
_entity_poly.pdbx_seq_one_letter_code
_entity_poly.pdbx_strand_id
1 'polypeptide(L)'
;MPQTRFVTQKAFEKGLKPIVVINKVDRDDARPHWVLDQVFDLFDRLGATDEQLDFPVIYASAIQGIAGLEPDQMTSDMKPLLQMILEKVPAPKVNIDGPLQLQISALDSNSYVGVIGIGRIKRGIIKPNDQVVVIDREGKTRKAKILQVMGHEGLERVEVTEAQAGAIVCITAVSYTHLRAH
;
A
#
# COMPACT_ATOMS: atom_id res chain seq x y z
N MET A 1 -4.77 -22.73 -4.32
CA MET A 1 -4.69 -22.34 -2.88
C MET A 1 -5.94 -21.57 -2.49
N PRO A 2 -6.62 -21.87 -1.37
CA PRO A 2 -7.87 -21.20 -0.98
C PRO A 2 -7.69 -19.69 -0.76
N GLN A 3 -6.60 -19.28 -0.13
CA GLN A 3 -6.30 -17.85 0.16
C GLN A 3 -6.10 -17.02 -1.11
N THR A 4 -5.32 -17.54 -2.08
CA THR A 4 -5.10 -16.86 -3.37
C THR A 4 -6.43 -16.62 -4.08
N ARG A 5 -7.28 -17.66 -4.13
CA ARG A 5 -8.61 -17.55 -4.75
C ARG A 5 -9.45 -16.45 -4.07
N PHE A 6 -9.53 -16.47 -2.74
CA PHE A 6 -10.33 -15.51 -1.98
C PHE A 6 -9.87 -14.07 -2.18
N VAL A 7 -8.55 -13.81 -2.05
CA VAL A 7 -7.99 -12.46 -2.19
C VAL A 7 -8.17 -11.94 -3.62
N THR A 8 -7.90 -12.79 -4.63
CA THR A 8 -8.08 -12.42 -6.04
C THR A 8 -9.52 -12.10 -6.37
N GLN A 9 -10.46 -12.91 -5.89
CA GLN A 9 -11.89 -12.64 -6.07
C GLN A 9 -12.28 -11.28 -5.48
N LYS A 10 -11.83 -10.96 -4.26
CA LYS A 10 -12.08 -9.66 -3.63
C LYS A 10 -11.44 -8.49 -4.36
N ALA A 11 -10.27 -8.68 -4.96
CA ALA A 11 -9.63 -7.68 -5.79
C ALA A 11 -10.44 -7.41 -7.08
N PHE A 12 -10.92 -8.45 -7.74
CA PHE A 12 -11.74 -8.34 -8.95
C PHE A 12 -13.09 -7.68 -8.69
N GLU A 13 -13.79 -8.03 -7.60
CA GLU A 13 -15.02 -7.37 -7.16
C GLU A 13 -14.83 -5.84 -6.97
N LYS A 14 -13.62 -5.40 -6.67
CA LYS A 14 -13.24 -3.98 -6.54
C LYS A 14 -12.73 -3.35 -7.84
N GLY A 15 -12.75 -4.08 -8.95
CA GLY A 15 -12.27 -3.60 -10.25
C GLY A 15 -10.75 -3.41 -10.32
N LEU A 16 -9.98 -4.05 -9.44
CA LEU A 16 -8.53 -3.97 -9.48
C LEU A 16 -7.97 -4.80 -10.64
N LYS A 17 -6.95 -4.26 -11.31
CA LYS A 17 -6.22 -4.93 -12.39
C LYS A 17 -5.02 -5.66 -11.78
N PRO A 18 -4.82 -6.96 -12.07
CA PRO A 18 -3.71 -7.72 -11.51
C PRO A 18 -2.41 -7.48 -12.27
N ILE A 19 -1.29 -7.63 -11.56
CA ILE A 19 0.04 -7.87 -12.12
C ILE A 19 0.48 -9.24 -11.59
N VAL A 20 0.87 -10.14 -12.48
CA VAL A 20 1.28 -11.49 -12.11
C VAL A 20 2.79 -11.58 -12.04
N VAL A 21 3.31 -11.95 -10.88
CA VAL A 21 4.74 -12.19 -10.66
C VAL A 21 4.96 -13.68 -10.43
N ILE A 22 5.58 -14.35 -11.39
CA ILE A 22 5.95 -15.76 -11.29
C ILE A 22 7.35 -15.84 -10.68
N ASN A 23 7.39 -16.05 -9.37
CA ASN A 23 8.63 -16.07 -8.60
C ASN A 23 9.22 -17.49 -8.49
N LYS A 24 10.49 -17.57 -8.12
CA LYS A 24 11.29 -18.79 -7.94
C LYS A 24 11.57 -19.52 -9.26
N VAL A 25 11.80 -18.77 -10.33
CA VAL A 25 12.17 -19.35 -11.63
C VAL A 25 13.56 -19.97 -11.64
N ASP A 26 14.36 -19.69 -10.62
CA ASP A 26 15.70 -20.25 -10.37
C ASP A 26 15.69 -21.74 -9.93
N ARG A 27 14.53 -22.30 -9.63
CA ARG A 27 14.45 -23.69 -9.20
C ARG A 27 14.49 -24.65 -10.37
N ASP A 28 15.19 -25.79 -10.20
CA ASP A 28 15.30 -26.84 -11.22
C ASP A 28 13.94 -27.45 -11.60
N ASP A 29 12.98 -27.44 -10.67
CA ASP A 29 11.62 -27.94 -10.86
C ASP A 29 10.61 -26.84 -11.26
N ALA A 30 11.09 -25.62 -11.56
CA ALA A 30 10.24 -24.52 -11.98
C ALA A 30 9.53 -24.81 -13.30
N ARG A 31 8.23 -24.51 -13.34
CA ARG A 31 7.38 -24.64 -14.53
C ARG A 31 6.60 -23.36 -14.77
N PRO A 32 7.31 -22.26 -15.15
CA PRO A 32 6.70 -20.93 -15.20
C PRO A 32 5.53 -20.85 -16.19
N HIS A 33 5.61 -21.45 -17.35
CA HIS A 33 4.51 -21.48 -18.34
C HIS A 33 3.28 -22.23 -17.83
N TRP A 34 3.48 -23.39 -17.22
CA TRP A 34 2.36 -24.12 -16.62
C TRP A 34 1.70 -23.31 -15.49
N VAL A 35 2.48 -22.61 -14.68
CA VAL A 35 1.93 -21.74 -13.62
C VAL A 35 1.12 -20.61 -14.22
N LEU A 36 1.59 -20.00 -15.33
CA LEU A 36 0.88 -18.94 -16.04
C LEU A 36 -0.50 -19.44 -16.52
N ASP A 37 -0.56 -20.60 -17.15
CA ASP A 37 -1.82 -21.22 -17.59
C ASP A 37 -2.78 -21.44 -16.41
N GLN A 38 -2.27 -21.92 -15.27
CA GLN A 38 -3.10 -22.11 -14.07
C GLN A 38 -3.60 -20.80 -13.47
N VAL A 39 -2.84 -19.70 -13.60
CA VAL A 39 -3.28 -18.38 -13.17
C VAL A 39 -4.38 -17.85 -14.08
N PHE A 40 -4.22 -18.02 -15.39
CA PHE A 40 -5.23 -17.63 -16.38
C PHE A 40 -6.54 -18.37 -16.13
N ASP A 41 -6.50 -19.69 -16.01
CA ASP A 41 -7.66 -20.53 -15.69
C ASP A 41 -8.33 -20.10 -14.36
N LEU A 42 -7.55 -19.74 -13.36
CA LEU A 42 -8.07 -19.28 -12.08
C LEU A 42 -8.82 -17.94 -12.26
N PHE A 43 -8.25 -17.00 -12.99
CA PHE A 43 -8.84 -15.68 -13.19
C PHE A 43 -10.14 -15.76 -13.99
N ASP A 44 -10.16 -16.57 -15.05
CA ASP A 44 -11.35 -16.83 -15.84
C ASP A 44 -12.47 -17.45 -14.98
N ARG A 45 -12.17 -18.48 -14.18
CA ARG A 45 -13.14 -19.10 -13.25
C ARG A 45 -13.63 -18.16 -12.14
N LEU A 46 -12.89 -17.11 -11.82
CA LEU A 46 -13.31 -16.08 -10.86
C LEU A 46 -14.14 -14.98 -11.50
N GLY A 47 -14.40 -15.05 -12.81
CA GLY A 47 -15.19 -14.09 -13.55
C GLY A 47 -14.45 -12.78 -13.81
N ALA A 48 -13.13 -12.86 -14.05
CA ALA A 48 -12.34 -11.70 -14.46
C ALA A 48 -12.90 -11.10 -15.76
N THR A 49 -12.84 -9.77 -15.87
CA THR A 49 -13.16 -9.07 -17.12
C THR A 49 -12.03 -9.24 -18.13
N ASP A 50 -12.29 -8.96 -19.42
CA ASP A 50 -11.26 -9.02 -20.47
C ASP A 50 -10.04 -8.15 -20.11
N GLU A 51 -10.28 -6.96 -19.51
CA GLU A 51 -9.20 -6.08 -19.03
C GLU A 51 -8.40 -6.68 -17.86
N GLN A 52 -9.01 -7.55 -17.06
CA GLN A 52 -8.34 -8.25 -15.95
C GLN A 52 -7.64 -9.51 -16.44
N LEU A 53 -8.08 -10.11 -17.54
CA LEU A 53 -7.41 -11.24 -18.20
C LEU A 53 -6.21 -10.80 -19.05
N ASP A 54 -6.19 -9.54 -19.51
CA ASP A 54 -5.02 -8.92 -20.18
C ASP A 54 -4.00 -8.40 -19.12
N PHE A 55 -3.61 -9.28 -18.23
CA PHE A 55 -2.69 -8.94 -17.14
C PHE A 55 -1.23 -9.02 -17.58
N PRO A 56 -0.39 -8.07 -17.18
CA PRO A 56 1.05 -8.15 -17.39
C PRO A 56 1.67 -9.25 -16.50
N VAL A 57 2.64 -9.95 -17.06
CA VAL A 57 3.37 -11.03 -16.41
C VAL A 57 4.84 -10.65 -16.28
N ILE A 58 5.45 -10.97 -15.16
CA ILE A 58 6.89 -10.87 -14.95
C ILE A 58 7.40 -12.10 -14.20
N TYR A 59 8.58 -12.52 -14.58
CA TYR A 59 9.27 -13.65 -13.99
C TYR A 59 10.34 -13.12 -13.03
N ALA A 60 10.52 -13.79 -11.88
CA ALA A 60 11.45 -13.32 -10.87
C ALA A 60 12.13 -14.46 -10.10
N SER A 61 13.32 -14.17 -9.60
CA SER A 61 13.95 -14.89 -8.52
C SER A 61 14.26 -13.89 -7.41
N ALA A 62 13.40 -13.81 -6.41
CA ALA A 62 13.58 -12.88 -5.31
C ALA A 62 14.84 -13.19 -4.48
N ILE A 63 15.26 -14.45 -4.41
CA ILE A 63 16.47 -14.85 -3.69
C ILE A 63 17.74 -14.37 -4.40
N GLN A 64 17.70 -14.31 -5.74
CA GLN A 64 18.80 -13.81 -6.55
C GLN A 64 18.70 -12.31 -6.82
N GLY A 65 17.56 -11.68 -6.49
CA GLY A 65 17.32 -10.26 -6.73
C GLY A 65 17.19 -9.89 -8.20
N ILE A 66 16.67 -10.79 -9.05
CA ILE A 66 16.56 -10.60 -10.50
C ILE A 66 15.12 -10.76 -10.98
N ALA A 67 14.77 -10.07 -12.06
CA ALA A 67 13.50 -10.19 -12.76
C ALA A 67 13.67 -10.11 -14.28
N GLY A 68 12.68 -10.56 -15.04
CA GLY A 68 12.68 -10.52 -16.50
C GLY A 68 11.28 -10.66 -17.08
N LEU A 69 11.10 -10.29 -18.33
CA LEU A 69 9.83 -10.43 -19.04
C LEU A 69 9.59 -11.85 -19.54
N GLU A 70 10.66 -12.64 -19.68
CA GLU A 70 10.64 -14.04 -20.06
C GLU A 70 11.47 -14.87 -19.05
N PRO A 71 11.12 -16.13 -18.79
CA PRO A 71 11.80 -16.94 -17.79
C PRO A 71 13.26 -17.27 -18.10
N ASP A 72 13.64 -17.23 -19.38
CA ASP A 72 14.99 -17.46 -19.91
C ASP A 72 15.77 -16.17 -20.23
N GLN A 73 15.12 -15.00 -20.07
CA GLN A 73 15.70 -13.67 -20.31
C GLN A 73 15.66 -12.82 -19.05
N MET A 74 16.31 -13.31 -18.00
CA MET A 74 16.39 -12.61 -16.73
C MET A 74 17.45 -11.50 -16.78
N THR A 75 17.14 -10.35 -16.20
CA THR A 75 18.11 -9.26 -16.03
C THR A 75 18.97 -9.47 -14.76
N SER A 76 19.90 -8.56 -14.51
CA SER A 76 20.79 -8.63 -13.35
C SER A 76 20.19 -8.02 -12.07
N ASP A 77 18.96 -7.49 -12.12
CA ASP A 77 18.32 -6.81 -11.00
C ASP A 77 16.78 -6.89 -11.05
N MET A 78 16.10 -6.24 -10.11
CA MET A 78 14.63 -6.21 -10.01
C MET A 78 14.00 -5.03 -10.77
N LYS A 79 14.77 -4.23 -11.51
CA LYS A 79 14.23 -3.06 -12.22
C LYS A 79 13.06 -3.39 -13.15
N PRO A 80 13.05 -4.50 -13.92
CA PRO A 80 11.91 -4.80 -14.77
C PRO A 80 10.59 -4.91 -14.02
N LEU A 81 10.59 -5.50 -12.81
CA LEU A 81 9.40 -5.54 -11.96
C LEU A 81 8.99 -4.16 -11.45
N LEU A 82 9.95 -3.38 -10.97
CA LEU A 82 9.68 -2.03 -10.45
C LEU A 82 9.16 -1.11 -11.55
N GLN A 83 9.73 -1.20 -12.74
CA GLN A 83 9.29 -0.45 -13.91
C GLN A 83 7.88 -0.84 -14.35
N MET A 84 7.57 -2.13 -14.39
CA MET A 84 6.21 -2.61 -14.68
C MET A 84 5.19 -2.07 -13.67
N ILE A 85 5.52 -2.01 -12.38
CA ILE A 85 4.65 -1.42 -11.35
C ILE A 85 4.42 0.06 -11.65
N LEU A 86 5.48 0.83 -11.95
CA LEU A 86 5.36 2.26 -12.26
C LEU A 86 4.52 2.52 -13.51
N GLU A 87 4.58 1.65 -14.52
CA GLU A 87 3.84 1.80 -15.78
C GLU A 87 2.37 1.34 -15.66
N LYS A 88 2.10 0.28 -14.91
CA LYS A 88 0.79 -0.37 -14.88
C LYS A 88 -0.07 0.03 -13.70
N VAL A 89 0.50 0.49 -12.59
CA VAL A 89 -0.25 0.92 -11.41
C VAL A 89 -0.49 2.43 -11.48
N PRO A 90 -1.75 2.87 -11.61
CA PRO A 90 -2.03 4.30 -11.68
C PRO A 90 -1.70 4.97 -10.34
N ALA A 91 -1.15 6.18 -10.43
CA ALA A 91 -0.93 7.01 -9.26
C ALA A 91 -2.27 7.32 -8.55
N PRO A 92 -2.27 7.45 -7.21
CA PRO A 92 -3.48 7.79 -6.49
C PRO A 92 -4.01 9.16 -6.91
N LYS A 93 -5.33 9.26 -7.14
CA LYS A 93 -5.99 10.54 -7.38
C LYS A 93 -6.06 11.30 -6.06
N VAL A 94 -5.37 12.41 -5.95
CA VAL A 94 -5.23 13.20 -4.72
C VAL A 94 -5.43 14.69 -4.98
N ASN A 95 -5.83 15.42 -3.95
CA ASN A 95 -5.88 16.87 -3.93
C ASN A 95 -4.92 17.37 -2.84
N ILE A 96 -3.76 17.90 -3.25
CA ILE A 96 -2.72 18.37 -2.33
C ILE A 96 -3.07 19.76 -1.78
N ASP A 97 -3.72 20.61 -2.57
CA ASP A 97 -4.00 22.00 -2.22
C ASP A 97 -5.23 22.19 -1.31
N GLY A 98 -5.95 21.11 -1.04
CA GLY A 98 -7.15 21.15 -0.19
C GLY A 98 -6.82 21.10 1.31
N PRO A 99 -7.78 21.41 2.19
CA PRO A 99 -7.61 21.27 3.63
C PRO A 99 -7.33 19.81 4.00
N LEU A 100 -6.49 19.63 5.03
CA LEU A 100 -6.08 18.30 5.50
C LEU A 100 -7.29 17.39 5.79
N GLN A 101 -7.25 16.20 5.20
CA GLN A 101 -8.13 15.10 5.55
C GLN A 101 -7.32 13.81 5.63
N LEU A 102 -7.17 13.30 6.84
CA LEU A 102 -6.49 12.05 7.15
C LEU A 102 -7.50 11.05 7.73
N GLN A 103 -7.58 9.88 7.14
CA GLN A 103 -8.43 8.81 7.64
C GLN A 103 -7.56 7.79 8.40
N ILE A 104 -7.75 7.71 9.72
CA ILE A 104 -7.10 6.69 10.54
C ILE A 104 -7.83 5.35 10.34
N SER A 105 -7.10 4.33 9.93
CA SER A 105 -7.61 2.97 9.67
C SER A 105 -7.15 1.96 10.70
N ALA A 106 -6.02 2.20 11.38
CA ALA A 106 -5.48 1.34 12.42
C ALA A 106 -4.89 2.17 13.56
N LEU A 107 -4.86 1.60 14.74
CA LEU A 107 -4.18 2.14 15.91
C LEU A 107 -3.08 1.17 16.33
N ASP A 108 -1.95 1.73 16.69
CA ASP A 108 -0.82 1.05 17.30
C ASP A 108 -0.47 1.74 18.62
N SER A 109 0.30 1.13 19.46
CA SER A 109 0.73 1.74 20.73
C SER A 109 2.20 1.47 21.00
N ASN A 110 2.86 2.50 21.48
CA ASN A 110 4.24 2.43 21.94
C ASN A 110 4.31 3.01 23.34
N SER A 111 5.05 2.36 24.24
CA SER A 111 5.20 2.80 25.65
C SER A 111 5.81 4.20 25.79
N TYR A 112 6.57 4.66 24.78
CA TYR A 112 7.23 5.97 24.77
C TYR A 112 6.36 7.09 24.21
N VAL A 113 5.68 6.84 23.11
CA VAL A 113 4.93 7.88 22.35
C VAL A 113 3.43 7.75 22.50
N GLY A 114 2.95 6.72 23.20
CA GLY A 114 1.52 6.47 23.41
C GLY A 114 0.84 5.90 22.17
N VAL A 115 -0.38 6.38 21.90
CA VAL A 115 -1.19 5.90 20.77
C VAL A 115 -0.70 6.49 19.47
N ILE A 116 -0.48 5.62 18.50
CA ILE A 116 -0.07 5.95 17.13
C ILE A 116 -1.25 5.68 16.21
N GLY A 117 -1.73 6.71 15.51
CA GLY A 117 -2.73 6.56 14.47
C GLY A 117 -2.08 6.27 13.13
N ILE A 118 -2.48 5.19 12.46
CA ILE A 118 -2.01 4.82 11.14
C ILE A 118 -3.12 5.06 10.13
N GLY A 119 -2.82 5.82 9.07
CA GLY A 119 -3.84 6.15 8.09
C GLY A 119 -3.31 6.77 6.81
N ARG A 120 -4.23 6.96 5.86
CA ARG A 120 -3.93 7.57 4.57
C ARG A 120 -4.40 9.02 4.54
N ILE A 121 -3.54 9.90 4.08
CA ILE A 121 -3.89 11.29 3.78
C ILE A 121 -4.73 11.29 2.51
N LYS A 122 -5.99 11.68 2.63
CA LYS A 122 -6.93 11.78 1.50
C LYS A 122 -6.77 13.10 0.75
N ARG A 123 -6.45 14.18 1.48
CA ARG A 123 -6.35 15.54 0.96
C ARG A 123 -5.43 16.37 1.82
N GLY A 124 -4.74 17.34 1.20
CA GLY A 124 -3.88 18.31 1.87
C GLY A 124 -2.53 17.76 2.28
N ILE A 125 -1.88 18.49 3.16
CA ILE A 125 -0.54 18.21 3.70
C ILE A 125 -0.62 18.20 5.22
N ILE A 126 0.14 17.34 5.88
CA ILE A 126 0.30 17.29 7.33
C ILE A 126 1.75 17.53 7.73
N LYS A 127 1.95 18.29 8.80
CA LYS A 127 3.26 18.56 9.40
C LYS A 127 3.22 18.35 10.91
N PRO A 128 4.36 18.06 11.55
CA PRO A 128 4.48 18.18 12.99
C PRO A 128 4.07 19.58 13.46
N ASN A 129 3.44 19.66 14.61
CA ASN A 129 2.87 20.84 15.23
C ASN A 129 1.57 21.40 14.62
N ASP A 130 1.04 20.81 13.56
CA ASP A 130 -0.25 21.19 13.01
C ASP A 130 -1.37 21.03 14.05
N GLN A 131 -2.29 22.00 14.07
CA GLN A 131 -3.52 21.92 14.83
C GLN A 131 -4.61 21.27 13.96
N VAL A 132 -5.21 20.22 14.44
CA VAL A 132 -6.20 19.42 13.71
C VAL A 132 -7.47 19.23 14.52
N VAL A 133 -8.55 18.94 13.83
CA VAL A 133 -9.79 18.49 14.45
C VAL A 133 -9.89 16.98 14.23
N VAL A 134 -9.94 16.24 15.32
CA VAL A 134 -10.19 14.80 15.28
C VAL A 134 -11.70 14.57 15.41
N ILE A 135 -12.23 13.78 14.51
CA ILE A 135 -13.64 13.35 14.51
C ILE A 135 -13.68 11.86 14.82
N ASP A 136 -14.39 11.47 15.86
CA ASP A 136 -14.56 10.05 16.20
C ASP A 136 -15.69 9.39 15.40
N ARG A 137 -15.93 8.10 15.65
CA ARG A 137 -16.96 7.33 14.94
C ARG A 137 -18.39 7.81 15.25
N GLU A 138 -18.59 8.49 16.35
CA GLU A 138 -19.87 9.05 16.79
C GLU A 138 -20.08 10.49 16.28
N GLY A 139 -19.09 11.03 15.54
CA GLY A 139 -19.12 12.39 15.00
C GLY A 139 -18.73 13.47 16.02
N LYS A 140 -18.27 13.09 17.22
CA LYS A 140 -17.77 14.06 18.20
C LYS A 140 -16.44 14.63 17.75
N THR A 141 -16.26 15.92 17.89
CA THR A 141 -15.06 16.64 17.47
C THR A 141 -14.20 17.02 18.67
N ARG A 142 -12.90 16.95 18.52
CA ARG A 142 -11.92 17.44 19.50
C ARG A 142 -10.73 18.06 18.78
N LYS A 143 -10.19 19.13 19.38
CA LYS A 143 -8.94 19.73 18.89
C LYS A 143 -7.75 18.93 19.37
N ALA A 144 -6.78 18.72 18.49
CA ALA A 144 -5.55 18.02 18.79
C ALA A 144 -4.38 18.71 18.10
N LYS A 145 -3.19 18.49 18.62
CA LYS A 145 -1.93 18.91 18.00
C LYS A 145 -1.16 17.67 17.59
N ILE A 146 -0.70 17.65 16.34
CA ILE A 146 0.19 16.62 15.83
C ILE A 146 1.56 16.80 16.48
N LEU A 147 2.08 15.74 17.09
CA LEU A 147 3.43 15.76 17.66
C LEU A 147 4.46 15.29 16.65
N GLN A 148 4.23 14.13 16.05
CA GLN A 148 5.12 13.52 15.10
C GLN A 148 4.34 13.00 13.88
N VAL A 149 4.98 13.07 12.73
CA VAL A 149 4.53 12.44 11.49
C VAL A 149 5.66 11.50 11.04
N MET A 150 5.33 10.24 10.85
CA MET A 150 6.28 9.22 10.40
C MET A 150 5.80 8.63 9.08
N GLY A 151 6.67 8.59 8.09
CA GLY A 151 6.52 7.84 6.85
C GLY A 151 7.07 6.42 7.00
N HIS A 152 7.11 5.70 5.88
CA HIS A 152 7.72 4.37 5.78
C HIS A 152 8.83 4.41 4.74
N GLU A 153 10.03 3.96 5.12
CA GLU A 153 11.13 3.66 4.21
C GLU A 153 11.45 2.16 4.33
N GLY A 154 11.06 1.42 3.29
CA GLY A 154 11.06 -0.04 3.37
C GLY A 154 10.14 -0.54 4.50
N LEU A 155 10.69 -1.20 5.49
CA LEU A 155 9.97 -1.72 6.67
C LEU A 155 10.03 -0.79 7.89
N GLU A 156 10.84 0.25 7.84
CA GLU A 156 11.07 1.13 8.97
C GLU A 156 10.15 2.36 8.95
N ARG A 157 9.81 2.84 10.15
CA ARG A 157 9.10 4.12 10.33
C ARG A 157 10.12 5.22 10.51
N VAL A 158 10.12 6.19 9.60
CA VAL A 158 11.05 7.31 9.61
C VAL A 158 10.28 8.60 9.84
N GLU A 159 10.78 9.45 10.75
CA GLU A 159 10.18 10.75 11.00
C GLU A 159 10.36 11.65 9.77
N VAL A 160 9.27 12.32 9.36
CA VAL A 160 9.26 13.21 8.21
C VAL A 160 8.81 14.60 8.61
N THR A 161 9.32 15.61 7.93
CA THR A 161 9.00 17.02 8.18
C THR A 161 7.62 17.39 7.62
N GLU A 162 7.14 16.68 6.62
CA GLU A 162 5.81 16.80 6.05
C GLU A 162 5.40 15.53 5.29
N ALA A 163 4.11 15.32 5.14
CA ALA A 163 3.55 14.30 4.25
C ALA A 163 2.31 14.84 3.55
N GLN A 164 2.10 14.42 2.30
CA GLN A 164 1.03 14.94 1.43
C GLN A 164 -0.01 13.88 1.09
N ALA A 165 -1.12 14.32 0.54
CA ALA A 165 -2.21 13.47 0.09
C ALA A 165 -1.70 12.31 -0.77
N GLY A 166 -2.24 11.11 -0.51
CA GLY A 166 -1.80 9.83 -1.10
C GLY A 166 -0.89 9.03 -0.19
N ALA A 167 -0.11 9.66 0.70
CA ALA A 167 0.78 8.96 1.61
C ALA A 167 0.02 8.22 2.72
N ILE A 168 0.58 7.09 3.15
CA ILE A 168 0.21 6.40 4.39
C ILE A 168 1.21 6.81 5.45
N VAL A 169 0.71 7.35 6.56
CA VAL A 169 1.53 7.88 7.65
C VAL A 169 1.13 7.29 8.99
N CYS A 170 2.09 7.32 9.90
CA CYS A 170 1.86 7.10 11.32
C CYS A 170 1.94 8.47 12.03
N ILE A 171 0.95 8.81 12.81
CA ILE A 171 0.92 10.07 13.56
C ILE A 171 0.76 9.85 15.05
N THR A 172 1.38 10.70 15.84
CA THR A 172 1.08 10.85 17.25
C THR A 172 0.49 12.24 17.50
N ALA A 173 -0.51 12.32 18.38
CA ALA A 173 -1.19 13.57 18.65
C ALA A 173 -1.59 13.68 20.13
N VAL A 174 -1.59 14.90 20.66
CA VAL A 174 -2.12 15.22 21.99
C VAL A 174 -3.41 16.00 21.88
N SER A 175 -4.39 15.60 22.66
CA SER A 175 -5.67 16.32 22.76
C SER A 175 -5.54 17.47 23.77
N TYR A 176 -6.06 18.65 23.42
CA TYR A 176 -6.08 19.81 24.32
C TYR A 176 -7.05 19.69 25.49
N THR A 177 -7.87 18.65 25.55
CA THR A 177 -8.87 18.49 26.61
C THR A 177 -8.29 18.17 28.00
N HIS A 178 -6.99 17.83 28.10
CA HIS A 178 -6.30 17.56 29.38
C HIS A 178 -5.49 18.73 29.94
N LEU A 179 -5.45 19.91 29.28
CA LEU A 179 -4.69 21.06 29.73
C LEU A 179 -5.55 22.12 30.49
N ARG A 180 -6.79 21.81 30.85
CA ARG A 180 -7.61 22.64 31.73
C ARG A 180 -8.09 21.85 32.93
N ALA A 181 -7.17 21.48 33.78
CA ALA A 181 -7.41 21.13 35.15
C ALA A 181 -6.22 21.67 35.97
N HIS A 182 -6.25 22.98 36.22
CA HIS A 182 -5.85 23.70 37.46
C HIS A 182 -5.87 25.18 37.22
#